data_9a3dfd66ff53f8c93244039d2b1be53f
#
_entry.id   9a3dfd66ff53f8c93244039d2b1be53f
#
_cell.length_a   1.000
_cell.length_b   1.000
_cell.length_c   1.000
_cell.angle_alpha   90.00
_cell.angle_beta   90.00
_cell.angle_gamma   90.00
#
_symmetry.space_group_name_H-M   'P 1'
#
loop_
_entity.id
_entity.type
_entity.pdbx_description
1 polymer ?
#
loop_
_entity_poly.entity_id
_entity_poly.type
_entity_poly.pdbx_seq_one_letter_code
_entity_poly.pdbx_strand_id
1 'polypeptide(L)'
;LARHPERPHIDEIVNALFTDFFEQRGDRQCKEDPAILGGIARFHGLPVTVIGHRKGSTLEENLACNFGMPGPEGYRKALRLMKQAEKFGRPIITFIDTPGAYPGKDAEERGQGEAIARNLMEMSGLTVPVIAVVTGEGSSGGALALGVANHILMLENAVYSVLSPEGFASILWKDASRSGEACEIMKLTAQDLY
;
A
#
# COMPACT_ATOMS: atom_id res chain seq x y z
N LEU A 1 9.39 0.39 14.93
CA LEU A 1 8.20 1.25 15.04
C LEU A 1 7.25 1.07 13.87
N ALA A 2 7.72 1.00 12.62
CA ALA A 2 6.88 0.79 11.43
C ALA A 2 5.95 -0.44 11.50
N ARG A 3 6.32 -1.46 12.26
CA ARG A 3 5.55 -2.71 12.50
C ARG A 3 4.82 -2.73 13.84
N HIS A 4 4.77 -1.62 14.57
CA HIS A 4 4.15 -1.62 15.91
C HIS A 4 2.64 -1.88 15.80
N PRO A 5 2.06 -2.83 16.56
CA PRO A 5 0.66 -3.22 16.40
C PRO A 5 -0.35 -2.14 16.82
N GLU A 6 0.05 -1.22 17.69
CA GLU A 6 -0.81 -0.10 18.15
C GLU A 6 -0.73 1.14 17.24
N ARG A 7 -0.08 1.02 16.11
CA ARG A 7 0.00 2.09 15.13
C ARG A 7 -1.35 2.26 14.43
N PRO A 8 -1.77 3.49 14.10
CA PRO A 8 -3.02 3.70 13.37
C PRO A 8 -3.03 2.94 12.02
N HIS A 9 -4.08 2.17 11.79
CA HIS A 9 -4.34 1.49 10.52
C HIS A 9 -5.17 2.37 9.58
N ILE A 10 -5.30 1.96 8.32
CA ILE A 10 -5.98 2.73 7.29
C ILE A 10 -7.43 3.10 7.67
N ASP A 11 -8.15 2.22 8.33
CA ASP A 11 -9.54 2.45 8.74
C ASP A 11 -9.64 3.63 9.74
N GLU A 12 -8.72 3.70 10.70
CA GLU A 12 -8.63 4.79 11.67
C GLU A 12 -8.20 6.09 11.01
N ILE A 13 -7.22 6.03 10.11
CA ILE A 13 -6.75 7.19 9.33
C ILE A 13 -7.89 7.76 8.49
N VAL A 14 -8.65 6.91 7.81
CA VAL A 14 -9.78 7.33 6.99
C VAL A 14 -10.86 7.98 7.85
N ASN A 15 -11.20 7.39 8.99
CA ASN A 15 -12.19 7.96 9.91
C ASN A 15 -11.76 9.29 10.53
N ALA A 16 -10.45 9.51 10.73
CA ALA A 16 -9.92 10.75 11.32
C ALA A 16 -9.79 11.89 10.31
N LEU A 17 -9.41 11.59 9.07
CA LEU A 17 -9.06 12.62 8.07
C LEU A 17 -10.18 12.93 7.06
N PHE A 18 -11.12 12.01 6.87
CA PHE A 18 -12.12 12.12 5.79
C PHE A 18 -13.54 12.07 6.33
N THR A 19 -14.46 12.71 5.59
CA THR A 19 -15.91 12.60 5.81
C THR A 19 -16.56 11.89 4.62
N ASP A 20 -17.77 11.37 4.83
CA ASP A 20 -18.60 10.76 3.80
C ASP A 20 -17.88 9.61 3.06
N PHE A 21 -17.06 8.83 3.75
CA PHE A 21 -16.36 7.72 3.12
C PHE A 21 -17.33 6.64 2.66
N PHE A 22 -17.29 6.34 1.37
CA PHE A 22 -18.07 5.29 0.74
C PHE A 22 -17.13 4.24 0.14
N GLU A 23 -16.99 3.09 0.82
CA GLU A 23 -16.14 1.98 0.39
C GLU A 23 -16.66 1.37 -0.91
N GLN A 24 -15.75 1.13 -1.85
CA GLN A 24 -16.03 0.46 -3.12
C GLN A 24 -15.23 -0.83 -3.24
N ARG A 25 -15.92 -1.95 -3.16
CA ARG A 25 -15.34 -3.30 -3.14
C ARG A 25 -15.26 -3.93 -4.53
N GLY A 26 -14.41 -4.95 -4.63
CA GLY A 26 -14.26 -5.82 -5.80
C GLY A 26 -13.43 -5.25 -6.94
N ASP A 27 -12.71 -6.13 -7.61
CA ASP A 27 -11.91 -5.79 -8.79
C ASP A 27 -12.74 -5.71 -10.09
N ARG A 28 -13.99 -6.13 -10.05
CA ARG A 28 -14.92 -6.25 -11.19
C ARG A 28 -14.50 -7.30 -12.24
N GLN A 29 -13.59 -8.20 -11.88
CA GLN A 29 -13.11 -9.27 -12.75
C GLN A 29 -13.24 -10.65 -12.09
N CYS A 30 -12.76 -10.80 -10.85
CA CYS A 30 -12.70 -12.06 -10.15
C CYS A 30 -13.36 -11.99 -8.77
N LYS A 31 -12.83 -11.19 -7.84
CA LYS A 31 -13.31 -11.16 -6.45
C LYS A 31 -12.91 -9.87 -5.70
N GLU A 32 -13.31 -9.82 -4.43
CA GLU A 32 -12.84 -8.85 -3.46
C GLU A 32 -11.48 -9.27 -2.89
N ASP A 33 -10.65 -8.29 -2.58
CA ASP A 33 -9.47 -8.45 -1.73
C ASP A 33 -9.53 -7.43 -0.58
N PRO A 34 -9.75 -7.90 0.66
CA PRO A 34 -9.87 -7.03 1.82
C PRO A 34 -8.54 -6.38 2.24
N ALA A 35 -7.39 -6.85 1.74
CA ALA A 35 -6.08 -6.23 1.99
C ALA A 35 -5.92 -4.85 1.37
N ILE A 36 -6.85 -4.44 0.49
CA ILE A 36 -6.96 -3.06 -0.02
C ILE A 36 -8.28 -2.46 0.42
N LEU A 37 -8.24 -1.37 1.17
CA LEU A 37 -9.36 -0.44 1.36
C LEU A 37 -9.38 0.52 0.20
N GLY A 38 -10.56 0.82 -0.34
CA GLY A 38 -10.67 1.86 -1.36
C GLY A 38 -12.08 2.41 -1.49
N GLY A 39 -12.18 3.69 -1.80
CA GLY A 39 -13.47 4.35 -1.91
C GLY A 39 -13.39 5.83 -2.25
N ILE A 40 -14.53 6.47 -2.16
CA ILE A 40 -14.70 7.92 -2.36
C ILE A 40 -14.96 8.56 -1.00
N ALA A 41 -14.37 9.71 -0.77
CA ALA A 41 -14.53 10.47 0.47
C ALA A 41 -14.49 11.98 0.20
N ARG A 42 -14.63 12.76 1.26
CA ARG A 42 -14.33 14.21 1.25
C ARG A 42 -13.15 14.50 2.15
N PHE A 43 -12.21 15.27 1.63
CA PHE A 43 -11.09 15.83 2.38
C PHE A 43 -11.25 17.35 2.41
N HIS A 44 -11.53 17.93 3.58
CA HIS A 44 -11.89 19.35 3.73
C HIS A 44 -12.95 19.84 2.72
N GLY A 45 -13.98 19.00 2.50
CA GLY A 45 -15.07 19.29 1.57
C GLY A 45 -14.80 18.93 0.10
N LEU A 46 -13.54 18.67 -0.29
CA LEU A 46 -13.18 18.28 -1.65
C LEU A 46 -13.42 16.77 -1.86
N PRO A 47 -14.08 16.36 -2.94
CA PRO A 47 -14.23 14.95 -3.26
C PRO A 47 -12.89 14.36 -3.69
N VAL A 48 -12.48 13.27 -3.04
CA VAL A 48 -11.24 12.56 -3.31
C VAL A 48 -11.48 11.06 -3.43
N THR A 49 -10.56 10.35 -4.06
CA THR A 49 -10.49 8.89 -4.03
C THR A 49 -9.40 8.47 -3.05
N VAL A 50 -9.75 7.62 -2.09
CA VAL A 50 -8.84 7.12 -1.06
C VAL A 50 -8.61 5.64 -1.32
N ILE A 51 -7.35 5.21 -1.32
CA ILE A 51 -6.94 3.81 -1.51
C ILE A 51 -5.80 3.52 -0.54
N GLY A 52 -5.81 2.36 0.12
CA GLY A 52 -4.69 2.03 0.98
C GLY A 52 -4.63 0.55 1.36
N HIS A 53 -3.46 0.14 1.81
CA HIS A 53 -3.28 -1.20 2.35
C HIS A 53 -3.98 -1.31 3.69
N ARG A 54 -4.71 -2.41 3.87
CA ARG A 54 -5.43 -2.72 5.12
C ARG A 54 -4.74 -3.85 5.85
N LYS A 55 -4.38 -3.59 7.09
CA LYS A 55 -4.02 -4.60 8.11
C LYS A 55 -5.15 -4.66 9.12
N GLY A 56 -5.39 -5.82 9.69
CA GLY A 56 -6.39 -5.99 10.75
C GLY A 56 -5.83 -5.61 12.13
N SER A 57 -6.71 -5.30 13.05
CA SER A 57 -6.38 -5.06 14.47
C SER A 57 -6.41 -6.35 15.29
N THR A 58 -7.11 -7.37 14.82
CA THR A 58 -7.16 -8.71 15.40
C THR A 58 -6.45 -9.73 14.53
N LEU A 59 -6.16 -10.92 15.08
CA LEU A 59 -5.57 -12.00 14.29
C LEU A 59 -6.48 -12.43 13.14
N GLU A 60 -7.79 -12.53 13.39
CA GLU A 60 -8.79 -12.91 12.39
C GLU A 60 -8.83 -11.91 11.23
N GLU A 61 -8.88 -10.62 11.54
CA GLU A 61 -8.84 -9.55 10.54
C GLU A 61 -7.52 -9.55 9.75
N ASN A 62 -6.38 -9.76 10.43
CA ASN A 62 -5.08 -9.87 9.78
C ASN A 62 -5.02 -11.05 8.82
N LEU A 63 -5.56 -12.21 9.20
CA LEU A 63 -5.67 -13.36 8.31
C LEU A 63 -6.55 -13.06 7.10
N ALA A 64 -7.69 -12.40 7.30
CA ALA A 64 -8.57 -11.99 6.21
C ALA A 64 -7.90 -11.02 5.21
N CYS A 65 -7.03 -10.15 5.71
CA CYS A 65 -6.27 -9.18 4.90
C CYS A 65 -4.87 -9.69 4.46
N ASN A 66 -4.59 -10.98 4.58
CA ASN A 66 -3.26 -11.56 4.32
C ASN A 66 -2.13 -10.75 4.98
N PHE A 67 -2.33 -10.27 6.20
CA PHE A 67 -1.37 -9.40 6.92
C PHE A 67 -0.96 -8.13 6.15
N GLY A 68 -1.88 -7.56 5.40
CA GLY A 68 -1.65 -6.39 4.56
C GLY A 68 -0.89 -6.69 3.27
N MET A 69 -0.90 -7.95 2.82
CA MET A 69 -0.30 -8.38 1.55
C MET A 69 -1.39 -8.61 0.51
N PRO A 70 -1.65 -7.65 -0.39
CA PRO A 70 -2.69 -7.82 -1.41
C PRO A 70 -2.33 -8.89 -2.44
N GLY A 71 -3.37 -9.60 -2.89
CA GLY A 71 -3.34 -10.38 -4.11
C GLY A 71 -3.57 -9.53 -5.37
N PRO A 72 -3.59 -10.14 -6.55
CA PRO A 72 -3.79 -9.41 -7.81
C PRO A 72 -5.12 -8.68 -7.86
N GLU A 73 -6.15 -9.20 -7.19
CA GLU A 73 -7.47 -8.60 -7.11
C GLU A 73 -7.46 -7.24 -6.37
N GLY A 74 -6.62 -7.13 -5.33
CA GLY A 74 -6.42 -5.89 -4.58
C GLY A 74 -5.83 -4.80 -5.47
N TYR A 75 -4.79 -5.12 -6.23
CA TYR A 75 -4.16 -4.17 -7.16
C TYR A 75 -5.07 -3.80 -8.32
N ARG A 76 -5.84 -4.75 -8.88
CA ARG A 76 -6.85 -4.46 -9.91
C ARG A 76 -7.99 -3.58 -9.38
N LYS A 77 -8.43 -3.82 -8.14
CA LYS A 77 -9.39 -2.93 -7.45
C LYS A 77 -8.84 -1.51 -7.32
N ALA A 78 -7.61 -1.38 -6.86
CA ALA A 78 -6.94 -0.08 -6.75
C ALA A 78 -6.90 0.65 -8.10
N LEU A 79 -6.46 -0.03 -9.16
CA LEU A 79 -6.41 0.55 -10.50
C LEU A 79 -7.79 0.99 -11.00
N ARG A 80 -8.81 0.17 -10.78
CA ARG A 80 -10.19 0.52 -11.14
C ARG A 80 -10.64 1.82 -10.47
N LEU A 81 -10.31 2.00 -9.19
CA LEU A 81 -10.64 3.21 -8.45
C LEU A 81 -9.84 4.42 -8.93
N MET A 82 -8.56 4.23 -9.29
CA MET A 82 -7.72 5.29 -9.89
C MET A 82 -8.28 5.75 -11.24
N LYS A 83 -8.67 4.82 -12.10
CA LYS A 83 -9.30 5.17 -13.39
C LYS A 83 -10.66 5.84 -13.21
N GLN A 84 -11.42 5.44 -12.21
CA GLN A 84 -12.66 6.13 -11.86
C GLN A 84 -12.39 7.55 -11.34
N ALA A 85 -11.35 7.72 -10.52
CA ALA A 85 -10.94 9.05 -10.04
C ALA A 85 -10.57 9.96 -11.21
N GLU A 86 -9.74 9.50 -12.12
CA GLU A 86 -9.34 10.21 -13.32
C GLU A 86 -10.54 10.64 -14.17
N LYS A 87 -11.48 9.70 -14.43
CA LYS A 87 -12.70 9.97 -15.21
C LYS A 87 -13.53 11.11 -14.61
N PHE A 88 -13.57 11.23 -13.27
CA PHE A 88 -14.38 12.23 -12.58
C PHE A 88 -13.57 13.41 -12.04
N GLY A 89 -12.28 13.52 -12.39
CA GLY A 89 -11.41 14.63 -11.99
C GLY A 89 -11.13 14.69 -10.49
N ARG A 90 -11.19 13.55 -9.76
CA ARG A 90 -10.92 13.52 -8.32
C ARG A 90 -9.44 13.28 -8.04
N PRO A 91 -8.81 14.06 -7.15
CA PRO A 91 -7.50 13.71 -6.62
C PRO A 91 -7.50 12.33 -5.95
N ILE A 92 -6.35 11.67 -5.97
CA ILE A 92 -6.15 10.36 -5.37
C ILE A 92 -5.19 10.50 -4.19
N ILE A 93 -5.56 9.89 -3.06
CA ILE A 93 -4.69 9.79 -1.89
C ILE A 93 -4.48 8.30 -1.61
N THR A 94 -3.23 7.86 -1.66
CA THR A 94 -2.88 6.47 -1.35
C THR A 94 -2.17 6.37 -0.01
N PHE A 95 -2.50 5.33 0.77
CA PHE A 95 -1.84 5.01 2.04
C PHE A 95 -1.13 3.67 1.93
N ILE A 96 0.18 3.68 2.23
CA ILE A 96 1.06 2.54 2.01
C ILE A 96 1.48 1.97 3.37
N ASP A 97 1.05 0.73 3.62
CA ASP A 97 1.44 -0.05 4.79
C ASP A 97 1.36 -1.54 4.49
N THR A 98 2.38 -2.06 3.83
CA THR A 98 2.46 -3.46 3.40
C THR A 98 3.88 -4.00 3.53
N PRO A 99 4.05 -5.26 3.98
CA PRO A 99 5.32 -5.96 3.88
C PRO A 99 5.65 -6.40 2.45
N GLY A 100 4.70 -6.27 1.51
CA GLY A 100 4.84 -6.61 0.10
C GLY A 100 3.56 -7.20 -0.48
N ALA A 101 3.62 -7.61 -1.74
CA ALA A 101 2.52 -8.34 -2.39
C ALA A 101 2.44 -9.77 -1.85
N TYR A 102 1.25 -10.36 -1.84
CA TYR A 102 1.05 -11.74 -1.41
C TYR A 102 1.84 -12.71 -2.30
N PRO A 103 2.77 -13.52 -1.74
CA PRO A 103 3.71 -14.34 -2.52
C PRO A 103 3.17 -15.75 -2.83
N GLY A 104 1.87 -15.98 -2.74
CA GLY A 104 1.27 -17.28 -2.96
C GLY A 104 1.31 -17.70 -4.43
N LYS A 105 1.51 -19.02 -4.70
CA LYS A 105 1.47 -19.59 -6.04
C LYS A 105 0.17 -19.25 -6.76
N ASP A 106 -0.95 -19.31 -6.06
CA ASP A 106 -2.27 -19.00 -6.58
C ASP A 106 -2.41 -17.52 -6.99
N ALA A 107 -1.70 -16.60 -6.32
CA ALA A 107 -1.64 -15.19 -6.72
C ALA A 107 -0.84 -15.01 -8.00
N GLU A 108 0.29 -15.72 -8.14
CA GLU A 108 1.08 -15.71 -9.37
C GLU A 108 0.27 -16.25 -10.56
N GLU A 109 -0.45 -17.36 -10.37
CA GLU A 109 -1.32 -17.94 -11.40
C GLU A 109 -2.46 -16.99 -11.82
N ARG A 110 -2.92 -16.10 -10.93
CA ARG A 110 -3.91 -15.07 -11.22
C ARG A 110 -3.32 -13.73 -11.68
N GLY A 111 -2.02 -13.66 -11.94
CA GLY A 111 -1.35 -12.50 -12.53
C GLY A 111 -0.90 -11.42 -11.55
N GLN A 112 -0.29 -11.80 -10.40
CA GLN A 112 0.22 -10.88 -9.40
C GLN A 112 1.21 -9.86 -9.99
N GLY A 113 2.22 -10.35 -10.71
CA GLY A 113 3.23 -9.47 -11.33
C GLY A 113 2.64 -8.53 -12.38
N GLU A 114 1.71 -9.01 -13.21
CA GLU A 114 1.01 -8.19 -14.19
C GLU A 114 0.18 -7.09 -13.55
N ALA A 115 -0.58 -7.42 -12.48
CA ALA A 115 -1.41 -6.44 -11.80
C ALA A 115 -0.58 -5.30 -11.18
N ILE A 116 0.57 -5.63 -10.59
CA ILE A 116 1.52 -4.65 -10.04
C ILE A 116 2.11 -3.78 -11.16
N ALA A 117 2.67 -4.41 -12.20
CA ALA A 117 3.30 -3.70 -13.31
C ALA A 117 2.31 -2.76 -14.02
N ARG A 118 1.06 -3.21 -14.17
CA ARG A 118 0.00 -2.40 -14.76
C ARG A 118 -0.35 -1.19 -13.91
N ASN A 119 -0.41 -1.33 -12.58
CA ASN A 119 -0.60 -0.20 -11.69
C ASN A 119 0.50 0.85 -11.85
N LEU A 120 1.78 0.43 -11.89
CA LEU A 120 2.91 1.34 -12.10
C LEU A 120 2.76 2.13 -13.40
N MET A 121 2.48 1.43 -14.50
CA MET A 121 2.33 2.04 -15.82
C MET A 121 1.15 3.01 -15.86
N GLU A 122 -0.02 2.60 -15.39
CA GLU A 122 -1.22 3.41 -15.45
C GLU A 122 -1.18 4.61 -14.49
N MET A 123 -0.61 4.44 -13.29
CA MET A 123 -0.42 5.55 -12.35
C MET A 123 0.49 6.63 -12.91
N SER A 124 1.55 6.27 -13.65
CA SER A 124 2.45 7.25 -14.28
C SER A 124 1.75 8.10 -15.35
N GLY A 125 0.65 7.65 -15.91
CA GLY A 125 -0.15 8.34 -16.91
C GLY A 125 -1.37 9.08 -16.37
N LEU A 126 -1.66 9.02 -15.08
CA LEU A 126 -2.83 9.69 -14.49
C LEU A 126 -2.73 11.21 -14.61
N THR A 127 -3.84 11.84 -14.98
CA THR A 127 -3.94 13.29 -15.18
C THR A 127 -4.49 14.05 -13.97
N VAL A 128 -4.92 13.33 -12.95
CA VAL A 128 -5.36 13.90 -11.65
C VAL A 128 -4.22 13.85 -10.64
N PRO A 129 -4.18 14.78 -9.66
CA PRO A 129 -3.17 14.74 -8.61
C PRO A 129 -3.19 13.43 -7.82
N VAL A 130 -2.02 12.86 -7.59
CA VAL A 130 -1.83 11.67 -6.76
C VAL A 130 -0.86 12.01 -5.62
N ILE A 131 -1.29 11.75 -4.39
CA ILE A 131 -0.47 11.89 -3.19
C ILE A 131 -0.36 10.51 -2.54
N ALA A 132 0.87 10.03 -2.36
CA ALA A 132 1.13 8.79 -1.63
C ALA A 132 1.66 9.08 -0.23
N VAL A 133 1.14 8.37 0.76
CA VAL A 133 1.55 8.52 2.16
C VAL A 133 2.02 7.17 2.68
N VAL A 134 3.31 7.04 2.98
CA VAL A 134 3.87 5.85 3.62
C VAL A 134 3.62 5.94 5.12
N THR A 135 2.71 5.14 5.64
CA THR A 135 2.27 5.20 7.04
C THR A 135 2.91 4.15 7.93
N GLY A 136 3.49 3.11 7.35
CA GLY A 136 4.13 2.03 8.09
C GLY A 136 5.21 1.37 7.26
N GLU A 137 5.00 0.13 6.85
CA GLU A 137 5.92 -0.56 5.95
C GLU A 137 5.59 -0.21 4.49
N GLY A 138 6.56 0.31 3.76
CA GLY A 138 6.49 0.47 2.32
C GLY A 138 7.44 -0.53 1.64
N SER A 139 7.01 -1.77 1.45
CA SER A 139 7.93 -2.79 0.96
C SER A 139 7.61 -3.29 -0.45
N SER A 140 8.68 -3.42 -1.25
CA SER A 140 8.71 -4.13 -2.53
C SER A 140 7.69 -3.63 -3.56
N GLY A 141 7.35 -4.49 -4.54
CA GLY A 141 6.36 -4.20 -5.58
C GLY A 141 4.96 -3.89 -5.04
N GLY A 142 4.63 -4.43 -3.86
CA GLY A 142 3.35 -4.15 -3.21
C GLY A 142 3.18 -2.66 -2.86
N ALA A 143 4.23 -2.05 -2.31
CA ALA A 143 4.23 -0.63 -2.02
C ALA A 143 4.28 0.21 -3.30
N LEU A 144 5.10 -0.17 -4.27
CA LEU A 144 5.23 0.53 -5.55
C LEU A 144 3.90 0.60 -6.31
N ALA A 145 3.09 -0.45 -6.26
CA ALA A 145 1.80 -0.53 -6.95
C ALA A 145 0.78 0.53 -6.50
N LEU A 146 1.03 1.22 -5.38
CA LEU A 146 0.26 2.37 -4.89
C LEU A 146 1.12 3.64 -4.72
N GLY A 147 2.43 3.57 -5.01
CA GLY A 147 3.42 4.59 -4.65
C GLY A 147 3.83 5.55 -5.77
N VAL A 148 3.37 5.36 -7.00
CA VAL A 148 3.68 6.28 -8.11
C VAL A 148 2.80 7.52 -7.98
N ALA A 149 3.39 8.65 -7.55
CA ALA A 149 2.64 9.82 -7.14
C ALA A 149 3.36 11.14 -7.50
N ASN A 150 2.61 12.24 -7.54
CA ASN A 150 3.19 13.58 -7.71
C ASN A 150 3.91 14.04 -6.44
N HIS A 151 3.39 13.65 -5.27
CA HIS A 151 4.00 13.89 -3.97
C HIS A 151 3.98 12.63 -3.14
N ILE A 152 5.11 12.32 -2.52
CA ILE A 152 5.25 11.21 -1.58
C ILE A 152 5.53 11.80 -0.20
N LEU A 153 4.64 11.47 0.75
CA LEU A 153 4.80 11.78 2.15
C LEU A 153 5.17 10.50 2.89
N MET A 154 5.98 10.61 3.91
CA MET A 154 6.39 9.48 4.72
C MET A 154 6.37 9.87 6.18
N LEU A 155 5.70 9.08 7.02
CA LEU A 155 5.73 9.31 8.46
C LEU A 155 7.12 9.04 9.01
N GLU A 156 7.50 9.78 10.06
CA GLU A 156 8.84 9.74 10.67
C GLU A 156 9.33 8.32 10.98
N ASN A 157 8.44 7.47 11.48
CA ASN A 157 8.75 6.09 11.88
C ASN A 157 8.31 5.03 10.85
N ALA A 158 7.94 5.45 9.65
CA ALA A 158 7.70 4.54 8.54
C ALA A 158 9.03 4.12 7.89
N VAL A 159 8.99 3.05 7.12
CA VAL A 159 10.13 2.56 6.34
C VAL A 159 9.73 2.32 4.88
N TYR A 160 10.66 2.55 3.96
CA TYR A 160 10.44 2.28 2.54
C TYR A 160 11.63 1.52 1.97
N SER A 161 11.39 0.34 1.40
CA SER A 161 12.48 -0.53 0.93
C SER A 161 12.03 -1.55 -0.11
N VAL A 162 12.99 -2.06 -0.88
CA VAL A 162 12.74 -3.11 -1.86
C VAL A 162 12.52 -4.49 -1.21
N LEU A 163 13.11 -4.73 -0.03
CA LEU A 163 12.97 -5.98 0.74
C LEU A 163 13.13 -5.68 2.24
N SER A 164 12.74 -6.65 3.07
CA SER A 164 12.90 -6.50 4.52
C SER A 164 14.38 -6.54 4.94
N PRO A 165 14.76 -5.90 6.07
CA PRO A 165 16.12 -5.99 6.62
C PRO A 165 16.56 -7.42 6.89
N GLU A 166 15.65 -8.30 7.33
CA GLU A 166 15.92 -9.72 7.54
C GLU A 166 16.25 -10.41 6.20
N GLY A 167 15.50 -10.08 5.14
CA GLY A 167 15.75 -10.59 3.79
C GLY A 167 17.09 -10.11 3.24
N PHE A 168 17.41 -8.82 3.42
CA PHE A 168 18.70 -8.24 3.04
C PHE A 168 19.86 -8.95 3.75
N ALA A 169 19.78 -9.10 5.07
CA ALA A 169 20.80 -9.78 5.88
C ALA A 169 20.98 -11.25 5.46
N SER A 170 19.88 -11.95 5.19
CA SER A 170 19.91 -13.34 4.70
C SER A 170 20.60 -13.48 3.36
N ILE A 171 20.36 -12.57 2.43
CA ILE A 171 20.94 -12.60 1.09
C ILE A 171 22.44 -12.30 1.14
N LEU A 172 22.84 -11.23 1.81
CA LEU A 172 24.24 -10.78 1.82
C LEU A 172 25.12 -11.57 2.78
N TRP A 173 24.62 -11.84 3.98
CA TRP A 173 25.43 -12.42 5.06
C TRP A 173 25.03 -13.85 5.42
N LYS A 174 23.98 -14.40 4.82
CA LYS A 174 23.40 -15.70 5.16
C LYS A 174 22.96 -15.80 6.62
N ASP A 175 22.65 -14.65 7.24
CA ASP A 175 22.29 -14.53 8.64
C ASP A 175 21.22 -13.46 8.86
N ALA A 176 19.95 -13.88 9.00
CA ALA A 176 18.81 -12.98 9.24
C ALA A 176 18.86 -12.24 10.58
N SER A 177 19.63 -12.74 11.57
CA SER A 177 19.75 -12.10 12.89
C SER A 177 20.45 -10.74 12.84
N ARG A 178 21.21 -10.46 11.77
CA ARG A 178 21.88 -9.19 11.51
C ARG A 178 20.97 -8.10 10.93
N SER A 179 19.66 -8.23 11.09
CA SER A 179 18.68 -7.28 10.55
C SER A 179 18.88 -5.84 11.07
N GLY A 180 19.38 -5.66 12.30
CA GLY A 180 19.71 -4.33 12.85
C GLY A 180 20.79 -3.62 12.03
N GLU A 181 21.89 -4.32 11.72
CA GLU A 181 22.97 -3.81 10.87
C GLU A 181 22.48 -3.55 9.43
N ALA A 182 21.61 -4.42 8.94
CA ALA A 182 20.97 -4.24 7.63
C ALA A 182 20.15 -2.94 7.57
N CYS A 183 19.36 -2.61 8.60
CA CYS A 183 18.60 -1.38 8.66
C CYS A 183 19.47 -0.13 8.49
N GLU A 184 20.64 -0.11 9.15
CA GLU A 184 21.55 1.04 9.07
C GLU A 184 22.19 1.21 7.68
N ILE A 185 22.49 0.10 7.02
CA ILE A 185 23.05 0.11 5.66
C ILE A 185 22.01 0.48 4.61
N MET A 186 20.79 -0.03 4.75
CA MET A 186 19.74 0.13 3.77
C MET A 186 19.16 1.54 3.68
N LYS A 187 19.31 2.36 4.72
CA LYS A 187 18.80 3.74 4.73
C LYS A 187 17.31 3.82 4.41
N LEU A 188 16.48 3.31 5.32
CA LEU A 188 15.06 3.04 5.10
C LEU A 188 14.10 4.14 5.57
N THR A 189 14.60 5.06 6.41
CA THR A 189 13.75 6.03 7.11
C THR A 189 13.43 7.24 6.25
N ALA A 190 12.43 8.02 6.66
CA ALA A 190 12.07 9.25 5.98
C ALA A 190 13.26 10.23 5.88
N GLN A 191 14.08 10.31 6.92
CA GLN A 191 15.26 11.17 6.96
C GLN A 191 16.36 10.70 6.01
N ASP A 192 16.47 9.40 5.77
CA ASP A 192 17.46 8.84 4.86
C ASP A 192 17.07 9.03 3.39
N LEU A 193 15.77 9.10 3.10
CA LEU A 193 15.21 9.13 1.75
C LEU A 193 14.88 10.55 1.26
N TYR A 194 14.88 11.53 2.15
CA TYR A 194 14.68 12.95 1.84
C TYR A 194 15.97 13.59 1.33
#